data_74fd838aa025b30acca9951fdab715db
#
_entry.id   74fd838aa025b30acca9951fdab715db
#
_cell.length_a   1.000
_cell.length_b   1.000
_cell.length_c   1.000
_cell.angle_alpha   90.00
_cell.angle_beta   90.00
_cell.angle_gamma   90.00
#
_symmetry.space_group_name_H-M   'P 1'
#
loop_
_entity.id
_entity.type
_entity.pdbx_description
1 polymer ?
#
loop_
_entity_poly.entity_id
_entity_poly.type
_entity_poly.pdbx_seq_one_letter_code
_entity_poly.pdbx_strand_id
1 'polypeptide(L)'
;MRKTILFILMILFAAACSQKEIKNEFTIEPENPNSGEEITVYFKADSSALNLSEEVTMNAYLFDEEITETIGTEMNNEGNYWKATFKTNPESKLVIVKFLSGETEETNDGKGFVIYLNKSNPELYAESKANYAAALIGEGRAAGLERDFENAKSEFETLFSQSENLKRKYFYSYLRSLQGADDIQALQTEADAFTSNNSDLTDEEYYNLYNVYQNILGNAEKAEQLKTSALEKNPNGKFKLLELSNQLRNEADFDKKLILFDEMIKSFPEEDLVKSMYDNLLVQLSRAGMHEKVLEYLEKYGTSVSPYYRFFAARNIVDADGDLALAEKIALNGLQFGKSEYENPTLEKPVTSSEKEWKESRGFEYGMNLFIHGRILHKNGNAEQAAKELKEAVDLTMDYYPQEALNNLYITVLSELGNHDEIMAASEEFIKTGNSSEVILEKLKEAYIAKNNGVKGFDEYMSKYSEMAKELLVAEMKKELINEPAPNFTLTDLEGKEVSLSDFKGKNVIVDFWATWCGPCLNSFPGMKLAQEKLETDGSTKFLFVNTWERVEDKLQNAKDFIAKNNYPFHVLMDTENNVVGEYKVTGIPTKFIIDKEGNIRFRSVGFRGNTQKIVDEIEVMLELIN
;
A
#
# COMPACT_ATOMS: atom_id res chain seq x y z
N MET A 1 48.63 -19.34 -71.76
CA MET A 1 47.41 -19.60 -70.96
C MET A 1 47.72 -19.32 -69.47
N ARG A 2 47.44 -18.11 -69.02
CA ARG A 2 47.65 -17.70 -67.60
C ARG A 2 46.32 -17.81 -66.88
N LYS A 3 46.28 -18.62 -65.88
CA LYS A 3 45.15 -18.72 -64.94
C LYS A 3 45.29 -17.63 -63.90
N THR A 4 44.37 -16.69 -63.89
CA THR A 4 44.22 -15.65 -62.83
C THR A 4 43.38 -16.21 -61.71
N ILE A 5 43.97 -16.36 -60.52
CA ILE A 5 43.30 -16.75 -59.29
C ILE A 5 42.80 -15.48 -58.62
N LEU A 6 41.49 -15.34 -58.54
CA LEU A 6 40.82 -14.24 -57.82
C LEU A 6 40.74 -14.60 -56.33
N PHE A 7 41.49 -13.90 -55.50
CA PHE A 7 41.37 -13.96 -54.01
C PHE A 7 40.22 -13.08 -53.56
N ILE A 8 39.12 -13.70 -53.16
CA ILE A 8 38.03 -12.98 -52.49
C ILE A 8 38.40 -12.88 -50.99
N LEU A 9 38.78 -11.68 -50.55
CA LEU A 9 38.98 -11.34 -49.16
C LEU A 9 37.59 -11.19 -48.52
N MET A 10 37.12 -12.19 -47.76
CA MET A 10 35.98 -12.09 -46.87
C MET A 10 36.42 -11.32 -45.64
N ILE A 11 36.06 -10.04 -45.54
CA ILE A 11 36.17 -9.24 -44.33
C ILE A 11 35.00 -9.64 -43.45
N LEU A 12 35.27 -10.52 -42.50
CA LEU A 12 34.39 -10.76 -41.33
C LEU A 12 34.40 -9.51 -40.46
N PHE A 13 33.38 -8.67 -40.59
CA PHE A 13 33.06 -7.72 -39.55
C PHE A 13 32.56 -8.53 -38.34
N ALA A 14 33.45 -8.86 -37.44
CA ALA A 14 33.10 -9.18 -36.07
C ALA A 14 32.60 -7.88 -35.44
N ALA A 15 31.28 -7.66 -35.44
CA ALA A 15 30.68 -6.72 -34.54
C ALA A 15 30.88 -7.31 -33.11
N ALA A 16 32.03 -6.98 -32.52
CA ALA A 16 32.18 -7.12 -31.09
C ALA A 16 31.14 -6.15 -30.47
N CYS A 17 30.01 -6.69 -29.99
CA CYS A 17 29.22 -5.98 -29.01
C CYS A 17 30.15 -5.76 -27.83
N SER A 18 30.79 -4.60 -27.76
CA SER A 18 31.40 -4.17 -26.50
C SER A 18 30.25 -3.97 -25.51
N GLN A 19 30.08 -4.90 -24.60
CA GLN A 19 29.18 -4.65 -23.47
C GLN A 19 29.58 -3.31 -22.86
N LYS A 20 28.60 -2.43 -22.72
CA LYS A 20 28.80 -1.13 -22.10
C LYS A 20 29.22 -1.37 -20.64
N GLU A 21 30.38 -0.83 -20.23
CA GLU A 21 30.83 -0.91 -18.86
C GLU A 21 30.08 0.13 -18.02
N ILE A 22 29.06 -0.31 -17.29
CA ILE A 22 28.33 0.49 -16.30
C ILE A 22 29.15 0.48 -15.00
N LYS A 23 29.67 1.64 -14.58
CA LYS A 23 30.57 1.76 -13.43
C LYS A 23 29.82 2.02 -12.13
N ASN A 24 28.72 2.76 -12.19
CA ASN A 24 27.92 3.14 -11.03
C ASN A 24 26.72 2.20 -10.90
N GLU A 25 26.21 2.09 -9.68
CA GLU A 25 25.01 1.33 -9.37
C GLU A 25 23.77 1.81 -10.16
N PHE A 26 23.65 3.13 -10.31
CA PHE A 26 22.60 3.78 -11.07
C PHE A 26 23.18 4.72 -12.12
N THR A 27 22.76 4.59 -13.38
CA THR A 27 23.22 5.41 -14.48
C THR A 27 22.06 5.66 -15.44
N ILE A 28 22.01 6.86 -16.06
CA ILE A 28 20.97 7.23 -17.01
C ILE A 28 21.57 7.72 -18.34
N GLU A 29 20.80 7.59 -19.40
CA GLU A 29 21.08 8.17 -20.72
C GLU A 29 19.82 8.84 -21.29
N PRO A 30 19.91 10.14 -21.69
CA PRO A 30 21.08 11.03 -21.59
C PRO A 30 21.43 11.38 -20.13
N GLU A 31 22.68 11.75 -19.85
CA GLU A 31 23.16 12.12 -18.51
C GLU A 31 22.43 13.36 -17.94
N ASN A 32 21.99 14.25 -18.82
CA ASN A 32 21.25 15.46 -18.47
C ASN A 32 19.96 15.53 -19.31
N PRO A 33 18.93 14.76 -18.95
CA PRO A 33 17.68 14.72 -19.70
C PRO A 33 16.86 16.00 -19.53
N ASN A 34 16.07 16.31 -20.56
CA ASN A 34 15.05 17.35 -20.49
C ASN A 34 13.65 16.74 -20.34
N SER A 35 12.69 17.57 -19.92
CA SER A 35 11.27 17.20 -19.89
C SER A 35 10.79 16.80 -21.29
N GLY A 36 9.99 15.73 -21.38
CA GLY A 36 9.49 15.18 -22.64
C GLY A 36 10.48 14.27 -23.38
N GLU A 37 11.70 14.06 -22.87
CA GLU A 37 12.69 13.17 -23.47
C GLU A 37 12.53 11.72 -22.99
N GLU A 38 13.08 10.80 -23.79
CA GLU A 38 13.24 9.40 -23.45
C GLU A 38 14.49 9.22 -22.60
N ILE A 39 14.36 8.49 -21.48
CA ILE A 39 15.44 8.21 -20.55
C ILE A 39 15.64 6.70 -20.47
N THR A 40 16.88 6.26 -20.73
CA THR A 40 17.31 4.88 -20.46
C THR A 40 17.99 4.82 -19.11
N VAL A 41 17.52 3.91 -18.26
CA VAL A 41 18.06 3.64 -16.93
C VAL A 41 18.84 2.34 -16.96
N TYR A 42 20.01 2.36 -16.33
CA TYR A 42 20.85 1.20 -16.08
C TYR A 42 21.02 1.05 -14.56
N PHE A 43 20.68 -0.11 -14.03
CA PHE A 43 20.74 -0.42 -12.61
C PHE A 43 21.54 -1.70 -12.37
N LYS A 44 22.52 -1.64 -11.45
CA LYS A 44 23.27 -2.80 -10.95
C LYS A 44 22.70 -3.23 -9.61
N ALA A 45 22.22 -4.46 -9.55
CA ALA A 45 21.63 -5.00 -8.33
C ALA A 45 22.64 -5.66 -7.39
N ASP A 46 23.92 -5.74 -7.73
CA ASP A 46 24.93 -6.55 -7.04
C ASP A 46 25.10 -6.24 -5.53
N SER A 47 24.89 -4.98 -5.15
CA SER A 47 24.98 -4.49 -3.75
C SER A 47 23.61 -4.15 -3.14
N SER A 48 22.53 -4.36 -3.88
CA SER A 48 21.17 -3.96 -3.48
C SER A 48 20.38 -5.12 -2.87
N ALA A 49 19.21 -4.81 -2.32
CA ALA A 49 18.24 -5.80 -1.88
C ALA A 49 17.78 -6.74 -3.01
N LEU A 50 17.99 -6.35 -4.28
CA LEU A 50 17.56 -7.07 -5.48
C LEU A 50 18.65 -7.92 -6.14
N ASN A 51 19.77 -8.18 -5.47
CA ASN A 51 20.94 -8.83 -6.08
C ASN A 51 20.68 -10.26 -6.60
N LEU A 52 19.68 -10.94 -6.05
CA LEU A 52 19.31 -12.31 -6.44
C LEU A 52 17.98 -12.36 -7.22
N SER A 53 17.43 -11.22 -7.60
CA SER A 53 16.15 -11.17 -8.31
C SER A 53 16.28 -11.67 -9.74
N GLU A 54 15.31 -12.48 -10.17
CA GLU A 54 15.20 -12.97 -11.55
C GLU A 54 14.48 -11.98 -12.46
N GLU A 55 13.60 -11.14 -11.87
CA GLU A 55 12.82 -10.12 -12.53
C GLU A 55 12.89 -8.82 -11.72
N VAL A 56 13.08 -7.70 -12.41
CA VAL A 56 13.09 -6.37 -11.79
C VAL A 56 12.16 -5.46 -12.58
N THR A 57 11.28 -4.77 -11.88
CA THR A 57 10.44 -3.69 -12.40
C THR A 57 10.96 -2.36 -11.90
N MET A 58 11.00 -1.36 -12.76
CA MET A 58 11.29 0.02 -12.44
C MET A 58 10.00 0.81 -12.40
N ASN A 59 9.71 1.51 -11.30
CA ASN A 59 8.68 2.54 -11.23
C ASN A 59 9.34 3.92 -11.24
N ALA A 60 9.05 4.70 -12.28
CA ALA A 60 9.48 6.10 -12.42
C ALA A 60 8.30 7.01 -12.05
N TYR A 61 8.46 7.80 -11.00
CA TYR A 61 7.49 8.77 -10.49
C TYR A 61 7.84 10.14 -11.05
N LEU A 62 6.92 10.72 -11.82
CA LEU A 62 7.06 12.02 -12.45
C LEU A 62 6.40 13.09 -11.58
N PHE A 63 7.09 14.20 -11.33
CA PHE A 63 6.64 15.25 -10.42
C PHE A 63 6.48 16.60 -11.13
N ASP A 64 5.41 17.34 -10.79
CA ASP A 64 5.28 18.79 -10.86
C ASP A 64 4.55 19.25 -9.58
N GLU A 65 5.29 19.61 -8.55
CA GLU A 65 4.95 19.78 -7.13
C GLU A 65 4.56 18.47 -6.42
N GLU A 66 3.62 17.74 -6.96
CA GLU A 66 3.17 16.40 -6.54
C GLU A 66 3.47 15.37 -7.63
N ILE A 67 3.19 14.10 -7.37
CA ILE A 67 3.28 13.06 -8.40
C ILE A 67 2.18 13.30 -9.44
N THR A 68 2.57 13.43 -10.70
CA THR A 68 1.65 13.61 -11.83
C THR A 68 1.39 12.30 -12.56
N GLU A 69 2.36 11.38 -12.53
CA GLU A 69 2.25 10.07 -13.19
C GLU A 69 3.28 9.10 -12.61
N THR A 70 2.94 7.81 -12.62
CA THR A 70 3.88 6.71 -12.39
C THR A 70 3.95 5.82 -13.62
N ILE A 71 5.18 5.61 -14.12
CA ILE A 71 5.49 4.75 -15.26
C ILE A 71 6.20 3.49 -14.74
N GLY A 72 5.53 2.35 -14.79
CA GLY A 72 6.11 1.05 -14.49
C GLY A 72 6.69 0.41 -15.76
N THR A 73 7.93 -0.09 -15.67
CA THR A 73 8.61 -0.73 -16.79
C THR A 73 9.34 -1.99 -16.31
N GLU A 74 9.06 -3.13 -16.93
CA GLU A 74 9.84 -4.34 -16.72
C GLU A 74 11.25 -4.14 -17.27
N MET A 75 12.26 -4.49 -16.49
CA MET A 75 13.65 -4.27 -16.90
C MET A 75 14.23 -5.51 -17.59
N ASN A 76 15.05 -5.28 -18.60
CA ASN A 76 15.79 -6.34 -19.27
C ASN A 76 17.10 -6.62 -18.53
N ASN A 77 17.37 -7.89 -18.21
CA ASN A 77 18.63 -8.32 -17.64
C ASN A 77 19.69 -8.44 -18.75
N GLU A 78 20.71 -7.59 -18.73
CA GLU A 78 21.85 -7.56 -19.65
C GLU A 78 23.10 -8.26 -19.05
N GLY A 79 22.90 -9.11 -18.06
CA GLY A 79 23.92 -9.90 -17.37
C GLY A 79 24.55 -9.16 -16.18
N ASN A 80 25.19 -8.02 -16.39
CA ASN A 80 25.83 -7.22 -15.31
C ASN A 80 24.99 -6.04 -14.85
N TYR A 81 23.86 -5.78 -15.46
CA TYR A 81 22.95 -4.69 -15.12
C TYR A 81 21.55 -4.94 -15.69
N TRP A 82 20.58 -4.29 -15.08
CA TRP A 82 19.21 -4.19 -15.55
C TRP A 82 19.02 -2.93 -16.36
N LYS A 83 18.21 -2.99 -17.42
CA LYS A 83 17.99 -1.88 -18.34
C LYS A 83 16.50 -1.69 -18.61
N ALA A 84 16.05 -0.44 -18.49
CA ALA A 84 14.71 -0.02 -18.91
C ALA A 84 14.77 1.34 -19.60
N THR A 85 13.74 1.65 -20.37
CA THR A 85 13.60 2.94 -21.04
C THR A 85 12.18 3.43 -20.86
N PHE A 86 12.02 4.71 -20.53
CA PHE A 86 10.73 5.38 -20.39
C PHE A 86 10.79 6.80 -20.93
N LYS A 87 9.64 7.43 -21.13
CA LYS A 87 9.56 8.80 -21.63
C LYS A 87 8.88 9.68 -20.60
N THR A 88 9.49 10.83 -20.29
CA THR A 88 8.89 11.84 -19.40
C THR A 88 7.85 12.68 -20.13
N ASN A 89 6.92 13.28 -19.38
CA ASN A 89 6.00 14.27 -19.90
C ASN A 89 6.69 15.63 -20.08
N PRO A 90 6.26 16.48 -21.04
CA PRO A 90 6.79 17.84 -21.19
C PRO A 90 6.67 18.70 -19.93
N GLU A 91 5.65 18.44 -19.10
CA GLU A 91 5.39 19.19 -17.87
C GLU A 91 6.19 18.67 -16.66
N SER A 92 6.78 17.47 -16.76
CA SER A 92 7.55 16.89 -15.65
C SER A 92 8.75 17.76 -15.27
N LYS A 93 8.95 17.98 -13.98
CA LYS A 93 10.08 18.76 -13.43
C LYS A 93 11.15 17.88 -12.82
N LEU A 94 10.76 16.75 -12.24
CA LEU A 94 11.62 15.81 -11.53
C LEU A 94 11.15 14.39 -11.82
N VAL A 95 12.08 13.43 -11.79
CA VAL A 95 11.76 12.00 -11.75
C VAL A 95 12.47 11.37 -10.57
N ILE A 96 11.75 10.53 -9.84
CA ILE A 96 12.33 9.67 -8.80
C ILE A 96 12.01 8.23 -9.17
N VAL A 97 13.02 7.37 -9.15
CA VAL A 97 12.89 5.97 -9.55
C VAL A 97 13.06 5.09 -8.31
N LYS A 98 12.28 4.03 -8.23
CA LYS A 98 12.55 2.87 -7.37
C LYS A 98 12.47 1.58 -8.18
N PHE A 99 13.15 0.56 -7.70
CA PHE A 99 13.18 -0.75 -8.32
C PHE A 99 12.48 -1.77 -7.42
N LEU A 100 11.79 -2.73 -8.04
CA LEU A 100 10.96 -3.72 -7.35
C LEU A 100 11.20 -5.12 -7.90
N SER A 101 11.15 -6.12 -7.01
CA SER A 101 11.04 -7.53 -7.38
C SER A 101 10.11 -8.20 -6.37
N GLY A 102 8.89 -8.54 -6.78
CA GLY A 102 7.85 -8.95 -5.85
C GLY A 102 7.56 -7.85 -4.82
N GLU A 103 7.68 -8.17 -3.54
CA GLU A 103 7.49 -7.20 -2.44
C GLU A 103 8.78 -6.47 -2.02
N THR A 104 9.94 -6.87 -2.57
CA THR A 104 11.21 -6.25 -2.25
C THR A 104 11.40 -4.97 -3.05
N GLU A 105 11.70 -3.87 -2.36
CA GLU A 105 11.94 -2.57 -2.95
C GLU A 105 13.40 -2.14 -2.77
N GLU A 106 13.98 -1.50 -3.78
CA GLU A 106 15.27 -0.82 -3.71
C GLU A 106 15.06 0.67 -3.94
N THR A 107 15.36 1.46 -2.91
CA THR A 107 15.08 2.89 -2.82
C THR A 107 16.32 3.74 -2.55
N ASN A 108 17.52 3.17 -2.67
CA ASN A 108 18.77 3.84 -2.34
C ASN A 108 18.81 4.32 -0.87
N ASP A 109 18.54 3.41 0.07
CA ASP A 109 18.47 3.70 1.51
C ASP A 109 17.49 4.86 1.85
N GLY A 110 16.34 4.90 1.17
CA GLY A 110 15.33 5.95 1.39
C GLY A 110 15.66 7.32 0.79
N LYS A 111 16.74 7.42 -0.02
CA LYS A 111 17.14 8.66 -0.73
C LYS A 111 16.55 8.76 -2.12
N GLY A 112 15.99 7.67 -2.65
CA GLY A 112 15.50 7.54 -4.01
C GLY A 112 16.63 7.59 -5.06
N PHE A 113 16.33 7.15 -6.26
CA PHE A 113 17.20 7.36 -7.43
C PHE A 113 16.68 8.58 -8.18
N VAL A 114 17.25 9.76 -7.87
CA VAL A 114 16.74 11.07 -8.29
C VAL A 114 17.30 11.48 -9.64
N ILE A 115 16.45 11.81 -10.59
CA ILE A 115 16.78 12.32 -11.92
C ILE A 115 16.29 13.77 -12.02
N TYR A 116 17.20 14.71 -11.86
CA TYR A 116 16.92 16.12 -12.09
C TYR A 116 16.83 16.40 -13.60
N LEU A 117 15.73 17.02 -14.02
CA LEU A 117 15.51 17.39 -15.41
C LEU A 117 16.04 18.79 -15.73
N ASN A 118 16.26 19.07 -17.02
CA ASN A 118 16.58 20.40 -17.56
C ASN A 118 17.83 21.07 -16.96
N LYS A 119 18.86 20.30 -16.58
CA LYS A 119 20.08 20.84 -15.95
C LYS A 119 20.80 21.90 -16.77
N SER A 120 20.63 21.92 -18.09
CA SER A 120 21.21 22.93 -18.99
C SER A 120 20.51 24.30 -18.92
N ASN A 121 19.30 24.38 -18.38
CA ASN A 121 18.53 25.60 -18.17
C ASN A 121 18.47 25.92 -16.67
N PRO A 122 19.14 26.98 -16.19
CA PRO A 122 19.23 27.27 -14.74
C PRO A 122 17.88 27.48 -14.06
N GLU A 123 16.89 28.08 -14.76
CA GLU A 123 15.55 28.35 -14.19
C GLU A 123 14.77 27.04 -14.03
N LEU A 124 14.69 26.21 -15.09
CA LEU A 124 14.01 24.92 -15.05
C LEU A 124 14.72 23.92 -14.13
N TYR A 125 16.05 24.02 -14.01
CA TYR A 125 16.79 23.20 -13.05
C TYR A 125 16.50 23.62 -11.60
N ALA A 126 16.30 24.90 -11.34
CA ALA A 126 15.85 25.38 -10.03
C ALA A 126 14.44 24.84 -9.68
N GLU A 127 13.53 24.80 -10.66
CA GLU A 127 12.22 24.13 -10.48
C GLU A 127 12.38 22.64 -10.18
N SER A 128 13.27 21.93 -10.88
CA SER A 128 13.54 20.51 -10.61
C SER A 128 14.01 20.28 -9.18
N LYS A 129 14.85 21.15 -8.64
CA LYS A 129 15.30 21.11 -7.24
C LYS A 129 14.18 21.44 -6.25
N ALA A 130 13.34 22.42 -6.55
CA ALA A 130 12.19 22.77 -5.71
C ALA A 130 11.20 21.60 -5.62
N ASN A 131 11.00 20.86 -6.72
CA ASN A 131 10.22 19.62 -6.73
C ASN A 131 10.84 18.54 -5.84
N TYR A 132 12.15 18.41 -5.82
CA TYR A 132 12.82 17.47 -4.91
C TYR A 132 12.60 17.85 -3.44
N ALA A 133 12.74 19.13 -3.10
CA ALA A 133 12.45 19.62 -1.76
C ALA A 133 10.98 19.36 -1.34
N ALA A 134 10.03 19.56 -2.26
CA ALA A 134 8.61 19.24 -2.02
C ALA A 134 8.39 17.72 -1.85
N ALA A 135 9.04 16.89 -2.67
CA ALA A 135 8.96 15.44 -2.57
C ALA A 135 9.48 14.90 -1.23
N LEU A 136 10.56 15.47 -0.66
CA LEU A 136 11.11 15.08 0.65
C LEU A 136 10.10 15.21 1.80
N ILE A 137 9.09 16.05 1.68
CA ILE A 137 8.09 16.30 2.74
C ILE A 137 6.68 15.83 2.37
N GLY A 138 6.46 15.53 1.10
CA GLY A 138 5.17 15.18 0.51
C GLY A 138 5.08 13.73 0.04
N GLU A 139 4.73 13.60 -1.22
CA GLU A 139 4.42 12.31 -1.89
C GLU A 139 5.67 11.50 -2.27
N GLY A 140 6.87 12.02 -2.11
CA GLY A 140 8.11 11.30 -2.40
C GLY A 140 8.23 9.95 -1.67
N ARG A 141 7.46 9.73 -0.61
CA ARG A 141 7.36 8.43 0.06
C ARG A 141 6.85 7.33 -0.86
N ALA A 142 5.94 7.63 -1.78
CA ALA A 142 5.48 6.65 -2.78
C ALA A 142 6.65 6.21 -3.69
N ALA A 143 7.56 7.13 -3.97
CA ALA A 143 8.80 6.88 -4.73
C ALA A 143 9.97 6.38 -3.87
N GLY A 144 9.74 6.04 -2.60
CA GLY A 144 10.74 5.49 -1.70
C GLY A 144 11.63 6.51 -0.98
N LEU A 145 11.27 7.81 -0.95
CA LEU A 145 12.00 8.80 -0.17
C LEU A 145 11.65 8.72 1.32
N GLU A 146 12.65 8.79 2.18
CA GLU A 146 12.46 9.15 3.58
C GLU A 146 12.19 10.65 3.71
N ARG A 147 11.35 11.03 4.69
CA ARG A 147 11.06 12.44 4.95
C ARG A 147 12.28 13.15 5.54
N ASP A 148 12.62 14.31 4.98
CA ASP A 148 13.72 15.14 5.45
C ASP A 148 13.32 16.63 5.41
N PHE A 149 12.72 17.09 6.50
CA PHE A 149 12.20 18.47 6.61
C PHE A 149 13.32 19.50 6.65
N GLU A 150 14.45 19.20 7.29
CA GLU A 150 15.59 20.13 7.38
C GLU A 150 16.24 20.34 6.01
N ASN A 151 16.45 19.26 5.26
CA ASN A 151 17.00 19.36 3.92
C ASN A 151 16.03 20.10 2.99
N ALA A 152 14.74 19.79 3.03
CA ALA A 152 13.73 20.49 2.24
C ALA A 152 13.69 21.99 2.54
N LYS A 153 13.72 22.39 3.82
CA LYS A 153 13.81 23.79 4.27
C LYS A 153 15.04 24.49 3.68
N SER A 154 16.23 23.88 3.84
CA SER A 154 17.50 24.44 3.36
C SER A 154 17.52 24.64 1.84
N GLU A 155 16.98 23.65 1.07
CA GLU A 155 16.86 23.75 -0.38
C GLU A 155 15.92 24.90 -0.79
N PHE A 156 14.73 25.01 -0.17
CA PHE A 156 13.80 26.10 -0.45
C PHE A 156 14.41 27.48 -0.15
N GLU A 157 15.05 27.67 0.99
CA GLU A 157 15.71 28.95 1.36
C GLU A 157 16.77 29.33 0.34
N THR A 158 17.58 28.37 -0.12
CA THR A 158 18.59 28.58 -1.15
C THR A 158 17.94 29.02 -2.47
N LEU A 159 16.90 28.32 -2.93
CA LEU A 159 16.23 28.59 -4.21
C LEU A 159 15.47 29.92 -4.20
N PHE A 160 14.80 30.24 -3.10
CA PHE A 160 14.00 31.48 -2.98
C PHE A 160 14.87 32.74 -2.92
N SER A 161 16.10 32.62 -2.44
CA SER A 161 17.09 33.71 -2.54
C SER A 161 17.44 34.07 -4.00
N GLN A 162 17.16 33.15 -4.93
CA GLN A 162 17.49 33.28 -6.36
C GLN A 162 16.29 33.58 -7.25
N SER A 163 15.06 33.24 -6.83
CA SER A 163 13.83 33.38 -7.64
C SER A 163 12.60 33.59 -6.79
N GLU A 164 12.01 34.77 -6.85
CA GLU A 164 10.76 35.14 -6.19
C GLU A 164 9.54 34.33 -6.73
N ASN A 165 9.56 33.98 -8.01
CA ASN A 165 8.48 33.20 -8.64
C ASN A 165 8.41 31.79 -8.02
N LEU A 166 9.56 31.18 -7.75
CA LEU A 166 9.60 29.86 -7.08
C LEU A 166 9.06 29.96 -5.66
N LYS A 167 9.32 31.06 -4.95
CA LYS A 167 8.82 31.26 -3.59
C LYS A 167 7.29 31.20 -3.55
N ARG A 168 6.58 31.88 -4.46
CA ARG A 168 5.11 31.83 -4.47
C ARG A 168 4.59 30.43 -4.83
N LYS A 169 5.16 29.81 -5.86
CA LYS A 169 4.74 28.47 -6.32
C LYS A 169 4.87 27.42 -5.22
N TYR A 170 6.02 27.34 -4.54
CA TYR A 170 6.31 26.32 -3.53
C TYR A 170 6.10 26.82 -2.09
N PHE A 171 5.39 27.92 -1.89
CA PHE A 171 5.27 28.57 -0.59
C PHE A 171 4.66 27.65 0.47
N TYR A 172 3.60 26.94 0.13
CA TYR A 172 2.96 26.03 1.08
C TYR A 172 3.85 24.85 1.45
N SER A 173 4.54 24.28 0.49
CA SER A 173 5.54 23.22 0.74
C SER A 173 6.66 23.72 1.64
N TYR A 174 7.13 24.96 1.44
CA TYR A 174 8.10 25.58 2.35
C TYR A 174 7.55 25.74 3.78
N LEU A 175 6.33 26.23 3.97
CA LEU A 175 5.72 26.31 5.30
C LEU A 175 5.61 24.94 5.98
N ARG A 176 5.32 23.88 5.22
CA ARG A 176 5.31 22.50 5.73
C ARG A 176 6.71 22.03 6.14
N SER A 177 7.77 22.44 5.41
CA SER A 177 9.15 22.12 5.81
C SER A 177 9.53 22.81 7.10
N LEU A 178 9.18 24.08 7.30
CA LEU A 178 9.36 24.83 8.54
C LEU A 178 8.62 24.17 9.71
N GLN A 179 7.38 23.75 9.49
CA GLN A 179 6.60 23.02 10.51
C GLN A 179 7.29 21.72 10.94
N GLY A 180 7.73 20.92 9.97
CA GLY A 180 8.37 19.63 10.24
C GLY A 180 9.76 19.74 10.86
N ALA A 181 10.47 20.86 10.60
CA ALA A 181 11.73 21.25 11.22
C ALA A 181 11.56 21.95 12.59
N ASP A 182 10.32 22.04 13.12
CA ASP A 182 9.97 22.72 14.38
C ASP A 182 10.32 24.22 14.42
N ASP A 183 10.48 24.87 13.25
CA ASP A 183 10.77 26.30 13.14
C ASP A 183 9.48 27.14 13.04
N ILE A 184 8.69 27.09 14.11
CA ILE A 184 7.36 27.75 14.17
C ILE A 184 7.48 29.26 14.10
N GLN A 185 8.58 29.85 14.58
CA GLN A 185 8.78 31.31 14.51
C GLN A 185 9.01 31.78 13.06
N ALA A 186 9.85 31.06 12.31
CA ALA A 186 10.06 31.37 10.90
C ALA A 186 8.77 31.14 10.10
N LEU A 187 8.03 30.03 10.36
CA LEU A 187 6.75 29.71 9.74
C LEU A 187 5.75 30.86 9.92
N GLN A 188 5.59 31.37 11.15
CA GLN A 188 4.69 32.50 11.43
C GLN A 188 5.12 33.75 10.67
N THR A 189 6.42 34.07 10.71
CA THR A 189 6.97 35.27 10.04
C THR A 189 6.74 35.22 8.54
N GLU A 190 6.98 34.10 7.91
CA GLU A 190 6.78 33.90 6.47
C GLU A 190 5.29 33.94 6.07
N ALA A 191 4.42 33.28 6.84
CA ALA A 191 2.98 33.30 6.61
C ALA A 191 2.41 34.72 6.76
N ASP A 192 2.85 35.49 7.75
CA ASP A 192 2.45 36.88 7.97
C ASP A 192 2.89 37.80 6.83
N ALA A 193 4.16 37.67 6.39
CA ALA A 193 4.70 38.40 5.27
C ALA A 193 3.98 38.08 3.97
N PHE A 194 3.74 36.82 3.67
CA PHE A 194 3.04 36.39 2.45
C PHE A 194 1.60 36.94 2.40
N THR A 195 0.87 36.80 3.51
CA THR A 195 -0.51 37.31 3.61
C THR A 195 -0.57 38.83 3.43
N SER A 196 0.42 39.55 3.96
CA SER A 196 0.44 41.05 3.92
C SER A 196 0.86 41.57 2.54
N ASN A 197 1.73 40.85 1.83
CA ASN A 197 2.30 41.30 0.55
C ASN A 197 1.46 40.86 -0.67
N ASN A 198 0.51 39.92 -0.52
CA ASN A 198 -0.30 39.38 -1.61
C ASN A 198 -1.78 39.68 -1.38
N SER A 199 -2.32 40.64 -2.13
CA SER A 199 -3.76 41.01 -2.09
C SER A 199 -4.62 40.15 -3.03
N ASP A 200 -4.01 39.38 -3.92
CA ASP A 200 -4.61 38.59 -4.99
C ASP A 200 -4.54 37.06 -4.74
N LEU A 201 -4.61 36.65 -3.48
CA LEU A 201 -4.58 35.24 -3.11
C LEU A 201 -5.63 34.43 -3.87
N THR A 202 -5.23 33.25 -4.35
CA THR A 202 -6.13 32.26 -4.93
C THR A 202 -6.96 31.58 -3.85
N ASP A 203 -8.00 30.85 -4.22
CA ASP A 203 -8.83 30.06 -3.29
C ASP A 203 -8.00 29.01 -2.54
N GLU A 204 -7.04 28.37 -3.25
CA GLU A 204 -6.07 27.43 -2.69
C GLU A 204 -5.14 28.09 -1.67
N GLU A 205 -4.54 29.24 -2.01
CA GLU A 205 -3.66 29.98 -1.11
C GLU A 205 -4.40 30.42 0.17
N TYR A 206 -5.66 30.90 0.05
CA TYR A 206 -6.51 31.20 1.20
C TYR A 206 -6.72 29.97 2.09
N TYR A 207 -7.05 28.83 1.50
CA TYR A 207 -7.31 27.59 2.24
C TYR A 207 -6.05 27.08 2.95
N ASN A 208 -4.91 27.10 2.28
CA ASN A 208 -3.64 26.66 2.84
C ASN A 208 -3.18 27.56 4.00
N LEU A 209 -3.28 28.87 3.86
CA LEU A 209 -2.99 29.82 4.93
C LEU A 209 -3.97 29.69 6.10
N TYR A 210 -5.26 29.49 5.83
CA TYR A 210 -6.26 29.19 6.86
C TYR A 210 -5.82 27.99 7.70
N ASN A 211 -5.41 26.89 7.07
CA ASN A 211 -4.95 25.70 7.78
C ASN A 211 -3.70 25.97 8.61
N VAL A 212 -2.77 26.75 8.11
CA VAL A 212 -1.56 27.16 8.85
C VAL A 212 -1.96 27.95 10.12
N TYR A 213 -2.78 28.96 10.00
CA TYR A 213 -3.18 29.77 11.16
C TYR A 213 -4.09 29.01 12.12
N GLN A 214 -5.04 28.22 11.62
CA GLN A 214 -5.99 27.49 12.45
C GLN A 214 -5.34 26.33 13.19
N ASN A 215 -4.59 25.49 12.47
CA ASN A 215 -4.19 24.18 12.97
C ASN A 215 -2.74 24.13 13.47
N ILE A 216 -1.87 25.03 13.00
CA ILE A 216 -0.45 25.04 13.37
C ILE A 216 -0.16 26.17 14.34
N LEU A 217 -0.55 27.39 14.01
CA LEU A 217 -0.28 28.59 14.82
C LEU A 217 -1.32 28.85 15.93
N GLY A 218 -2.48 28.17 15.89
CA GLY A 218 -3.57 28.37 16.86
C GLY A 218 -4.21 29.77 16.81
N ASN A 219 -4.02 30.50 15.71
CA ASN A 219 -4.53 31.86 15.53
C ASN A 219 -5.89 31.84 14.80
N ALA A 220 -6.94 31.50 15.55
CA ALA A 220 -8.31 31.37 15.02
C ALA A 220 -8.86 32.70 14.46
N GLU A 221 -8.47 33.86 15.00
CA GLU A 221 -8.93 35.16 14.51
C GLU A 221 -8.45 35.40 13.08
N LYS A 222 -7.16 35.19 12.82
CA LYS A 222 -6.59 35.41 11.49
C LYS A 222 -7.08 34.35 10.49
N ALA A 223 -7.26 33.11 10.93
CA ALA A 223 -7.87 32.06 10.12
C ALA A 223 -9.30 32.47 9.67
N GLU A 224 -10.14 32.96 10.58
CA GLU A 224 -11.52 33.39 10.24
C GLU A 224 -11.55 34.63 9.31
N GLN A 225 -10.58 35.55 9.45
CA GLN A 225 -10.43 36.67 8.52
C GLN A 225 -10.10 36.17 7.10
N LEU A 226 -9.20 35.20 6.94
CA LEU A 226 -8.85 34.59 5.64
C LEU A 226 -10.05 33.88 5.02
N LYS A 227 -10.77 33.09 5.80
CA LYS A 227 -11.98 32.39 5.36
C LYS A 227 -13.07 33.41 4.91
N THR A 228 -13.30 34.48 5.66
CA THR A 228 -14.25 35.51 5.29
C THR A 228 -13.87 36.16 3.96
N SER A 229 -12.61 36.56 3.80
CA SER A 229 -12.10 37.14 2.55
C SER A 229 -12.21 36.19 1.36
N ALA A 230 -11.95 34.91 1.55
CA ALA A 230 -12.10 33.88 0.51
C ALA A 230 -13.56 33.72 0.08
N LEU A 231 -14.51 33.65 1.04
CA LEU A 231 -15.94 33.52 0.75
C LEU A 231 -16.52 34.78 0.08
N GLU A 232 -16.01 35.97 0.39
CA GLU A 232 -16.38 37.20 -0.31
C GLU A 232 -15.94 37.18 -1.78
N LYS A 233 -14.76 36.64 -2.07
CA LYS A 233 -14.23 36.52 -3.43
C LYS A 233 -14.85 35.34 -4.21
N ASN A 234 -14.99 34.19 -3.57
CA ASN A 234 -15.51 32.94 -4.17
C ASN A 234 -16.49 32.25 -3.21
N PRO A 235 -17.78 32.62 -3.20
CA PRO A 235 -18.78 32.00 -2.33
C PRO A 235 -18.98 30.48 -2.55
N ASN A 236 -18.60 29.98 -3.72
CA ASN A 236 -18.72 28.56 -4.09
C ASN A 236 -17.35 27.89 -4.21
N GLY A 237 -16.34 28.40 -3.51
CA GLY A 237 -14.99 27.83 -3.50
C GLY A 237 -14.78 26.77 -2.43
N LYS A 238 -13.49 26.50 -2.14
CA LYS A 238 -13.06 25.44 -1.19
C LYS A 238 -13.68 25.57 0.21
N PHE A 239 -13.90 26.79 0.71
CA PHE A 239 -14.53 26.97 2.03
C PHE A 239 -16.00 26.55 2.06
N LYS A 240 -16.74 26.73 0.94
CA LYS A 240 -18.11 26.21 0.85
C LYS A 240 -18.12 24.68 0.82
N LEU A 241 -17.18 24.07 0.09
CA LEU A 241 -16.99 22.61 0.09
C LEU A 241 -16.64 22.08 1.49
N LEU A 242 -15.73 22.75 2.20
CA LEU A 242 -15.36 22.41 3.57
C LEU A 242 -16.56 22.52 4.53
N GLU A 243 -17.35 23.60 4.41
CA GLU A 243 -18.57 23.79 5.21
C GLU A 243 -19.56 22.64 5.00
N LEU A 244 -19.89 22.32 3.74
CA LEU A 244 -20.80 21.21 3.39
C LEU A 244 -20.25 19.87 3.89
N SER A 245 -18.95 19.63 3.75
CA SER A 245 -18.33 18.40 4.22
C SER A 245 -18.39 18.25 5.75
N ASN A 246 -18.20 19.35 6.50
CA ASN A 246 -18.32 19.34 7.94
C ASN A 246 -19.78 19.18 8.40
N GLN A 247 -20.72 19.82 7.73
CA GLN A 247 -22.15 19.61 7.98
C GLN A 247 -22.54 18.15 7.74
N LEU A 248 -22.10 17.56 6.62
CA LEU A 248 -22.36 16.15 6.28
C LEU A 248 -21.76 15.17 7.31
N ARG A 249 -20.54 15.42 7.78
CA ARG A 249 -19.89 14.57 8.79
C ARG A 249 -20.63 14.60 10.13
N ASN A 250 -21.10 15.79 10.54
CA ASN A 250 -21.71 16.00 11.85
C ASN A 250 -23.23 15.77 11.88
N GLU A 251 -23.89 15.65 10.72
CA GLU A 251 -25.31 15.35 10.67
C GLU A 251 -25.56 13.88 11.09
N ALA A 252 -26.47 13.67 12.02
CA ALA A 252 -26.85 12.34 12.51
C ALA A 252 -28.02 11.72 11.72
N ASP A 253 -28.89 12.59 11.19
CA ASP A 253 -30.07 12.20 10.45
C ASP A 253 -29.70 11.87 8.99
N PHE A 254 -29.95 10.64 8.57
CA PHE A 254 -29.56 10.17 7.23
C PHE A 254 -30.31 10.88 6.11
N ASP A 255 -31.58 11.24 6.27
CA ASP A 255 -32.33 11.95 5.21
C ASP A 255 -31.74 13.35 4.97
N LYS A 256 -31.33 14.04 6.05
CA LYS A 256 -30.61 15.31 5.94
C LYS A 256 -29.20 15.14 5.37
N LYS A 257 -28.48 14.06 5.76
CA LYS A 257 -27.21 13.72 5.14
C LYS A 257 -27.32 13.58 3.64
N LEU A 258 -28.34 12.90 3.16
CA LEU A 258 -28.55 12.68 1.73
C LEU A 258 -28.84 13.99 0.99
N ILE A 259 -29.59 14.92 1.60
CA ILE A 259 -29.84 16.26 1.04
C ILE A 259 -28.53 17.06 0.94
N LEU A 260 -27.72 17.06 2.00
CA LEU A 260 -26.42 17.74 2.01
C LEU A 260 -25.46 17.15 0.98
N PHE A 261 -25.46 15.83 0.83
CA PHE A 261 -24.63 15.15 -0.16
C PHE A 261 -25.08 15.48 -1.60
N ASP A 262 -26.38 15.49 -1.88
CA ASP A 262 -26.92 15.88 -3.19
C ASP A 262 -26.58 17.33 -3.55
N GLU A 263 -26.56 18.26 -2.56
CA GLU A 263 -26.07 19.63 -2.76
C GLU A 263 -24.57 19.64 -3.08
N MET A 264 -23.79 18.86 -2.33
CA MET A 264 -22.34 18.83 -2.45
C MET A 264 -21.88 18.28 -3.80
N ILE A 265 -22.41 17.11 -4.23
CA ILE A 265 -22.04 16.52 -5.53
C ILE A 265 -22.50 17.37 -6.72
N LYS A 266 -23.63 18.08 -6.58
CA LYS A 266 -24.10 19.00 -7.62
C LYS A 266 -23.21 20.23 -7.76
N SER A 267 -22.68 20.73 -6.65
CA SER A 267 -21.87 21.95 -6.62
C SER A 267 -20.40 21.71 -6.92
N PHE A 268 -19.90 20.50 -6.61
CA PHE A 268 -18.48 20.13 -6.68
C PHE A 268 -18.28 18.71 -7.23
N PRO A 269 -18.76 18.39 -8.46
CA PRO A 269 -18.81 17.01 -8.96
C PRO A 269 -17.43 16.38 -9.18
N GLU A 270 -16.40 17.19 -9.46
CA GLU A 270 -15.06 16.71 -9.81
C GLU A 270 -14.10 16.64 -8.61
N GLU A 271 -14.51 17.16 -7.45
CA GLU A 271 -13.63 17.21 -6.28
C GLU A 271 -13.45 15.83 -5.64
N ASP A 272 -12.22 15.42 -5.41
CA ASP A 272 -11.89 14.12 -4.81
C ASP A 272 -12.43 13.96 -3.38
N LEU A 273 -12.55 15.06 -2.65
CA LEU A 273 -13.23 15.06 -1.35
C LEU A 273 -14.68 14.60 -1.47
N VAL A 274 -15.38 14.99 -2.53
CA VAL A 274 -16.79 14.58 -2.77
C VAL A 274 -16.85 13.09 -3.08
N LYS A 275 -15.94 12.57 -3.91
CA LYS A 275 -15.82 11.13 -4.22
C LYS A 275 -15.58 10.33 -2.93
N SER A 276 -14.61 10.76 -2.11
CA SER A 276 -14.31 10.13 -0.82
C SER A 276 -15.47 10.18 0.17
N MET A 277 -16.23 11.27 0.21
CA MET A 277 -17.41 11.38 1.07
C MET A 277 -18.57 10.51 0.58
N TYR A 278 -18.69 10.30 -0.72
CA TYR A 278 -19.67 9.37 -1.28
C TYR A 278 -19.39 7.94 -0.81
N ASP A 279 -18.15 7.48 -0.93
CA ASP A 279 -17.74 6.17 -0.46
C ASP A 279 -18.08 5.96 1.03
N ASN A 280 -17.74 6.96 1.86
CA ASN A 280 -18.05 6.93 3.29
C ASN A 280 -19.57 6.90 3.55
N LEU A 281 -20.35 7.64 2.78
CA LEU A 281 -21.82 7.66 2.90
C LEU A 281 -22.42 6.29 2.59
N LEU A 282 -21.99 5.64 1.50
CA LEU A 282 -22.45 4.29 1.15
C LEU A 282 -22.14 3.28 2.25
N VAL A 283 -20.93 3.34 2.84
CA VAL A 283 -20.57 2.48 3.97
C VAL A 283 -21.46 2.73 5.20
N GLN A 284 -21.75 4.00 5.52
CA GLN A 284 -22.62 4.35 6.65
C GLN A 284 -24.06 3.88 6.41
N LEU A 285 -24.62 4.12 5.22
CA LEU A 285 -25.96 3.65 4.84
C LEU A 285 -26.07 2.12 4.92
N SER A 286 -25.05 1.41 4.39
CA SER A 286 -25.01 -0.05 4.43
C SER A 286 -24.97 -0.59 5.86
N ARG A 287 -24.14 0.01 6.74
CA ARG A 287 -24.06 -0.37 8.17
C ARG A 287 -25.34 -0.04 8.95
N ALA A 288 -26.05 1.00 8.54
CA ALA A 288 -27.35 1.36 9.13
C ALA A 288 -28.52 0.50 8.62
N GLY A 289 -28.28 -0.46 7.72
CA GLY A 289 -29.33 -1.31 7.15
C GLY A 289 -30.19 -0.61 6.09
N MET A 290 -29.79 0.58 5.60
CA MET A 290 -30.52 1.36 4.60
C MET A 290 -30.17 0.91 3.17
N HIS A 291 -30.23 -0.37 2.91
CA HIS A 291 -29.70 -0.99 1.69
C HIS A 291 -30.43 -0.57 0.41
N GLU A 292 -31.73 -0.25 0.47
CA GLU A 292 -32.47 0.31 -0.67
C GLU A 292 -31.92 1.68 -1.05
N LYS A 293 -31.53 2.52 -0.07
CA LYS A 293 -30.88 3.80 -0.32
C LYS A 293 -29.49 3.63 -0.92
N VAL A 294 -28.75 2.61 -0.49
CA VAL A 294 -27.45 2.27 -1.12
C VAL A 294 -27.66 1.98 -2.60
N LEU A 295 -28.64 1.13 -2.97
CA LEU A 295 -28.92 0.82 -4.38
C LEU A 295 -29.35 2.08 -5.15
N GLU A 296 -30.27 2.89 -4.61
CA GLU A 296 -30.72 4.15 -5.22
C GLU A 296 -29.53 5.07 -5.56
N TYR A 297 -28.59 5.24 -4.60
CA TYR A 297 -27.44 6.11 -4.78
C TYR A 297 -26.38 5.51 -5.73
N LEU A 298 -26.21 4.18 -5.73
CA LEU A 298 -25.35 3.51 -6.71
C LEU A 298 -25.88 3.65 -8.15
N GLU A 299 -27.21 3.60 -8.34
CA GLU A 299 -27.83 3.83 -9.65
C GLU A 299 -27.71 5.30 -10.09
N LYS A 300 -27.83 6.25 -9.14
CA LYS A 300 -27.81 7.69 -9.41
C LYS A 300 -26.40 8.23 -9.69
N TYR A 301 -25.39 7.77 -8.95
CA TYR A 301 -24.03 8.32 -8.95
C TYR A 301 -22.94 7.27 -9.14
N GLY A 302 -23.30 6.05 -9.47
CA GLY A 302 -22.43 4.88 -9.40
C GLY A 302 -21.18 4.90 -10.29
N THR A 303 -21.15 5.71 -11.33
CA THR A 303 -19.97 5.82 -12.21
C THR A 303 -18.78 6.54 -11.58
N SER A 304 -18.97 7.20 -10.42
CA SER A 304 -17.94 7.96 -9.71
C SER A 304 -17.30 7.17 -8.56
N VAL A 305 -17.65 5.89 -8.39
CA VAL A 305 -17.29 5.10 -7.20
C VAL A 305 -16.63 3.80 -7.59
N SER A 306 -15.54 3.43 -6.89
CA SER A 306 -14.88 2.16 -7.07
C SER A 306 -15.86 0.96 -6.95
N PRO A 307 -15.71 -0.07 -7.79
CA PRO A 307 -16.46 -1.31 -7.70
C PRO A 307 -16.42 -1.98 -6.31
N TYR A 308 -15.36 -1.74 -5.53
CA TYR A 308 -15.17 -2.32 -4.20
C TYR A 308 -16.28 -1.98 -3.20
N TYR A 309 -16.85 -0.76 -3.26
CA TYR A 309 -17.91 -0.38 -2.32
C TYR A 309 -19.24 -1.09 -2.58
N ARG A 310 -19.49 -1.54 -3.81
CA ARG A 310 -20.64 -2.38 -4.17
C ARG A 310 -20.51 -3.76 -3.57
N PHE A 311 -19.34 -4.35 -3.71
CA PHE A 311 -18.98 -5.60 -3.01
C PHE A 311 -19.24 -5.47 -1.51
N PHE A 312 -18.74 -4.40 -0.89
CA PHE A 312 -18.84 -4.18 0.55
C PHE A 312 -20.32 -4.04 1.00
N ALA A 313 -21.14 -3.32 0.23
CA ALA A 313 -22.56 -3.16 0.51
C ALA A 313 -23.34 -4.48 0.40
N ALA A 314 -23.13 -5.24 -0.67
CA ALA A 314 -23.75 -6.56 -0.84
C ALA A 314 -23.31 -7.54 0.25
N ARG A 315 -22.01 -7.55 0.60
CA ARG A 315 -21.47 -8.39 1.66
C ARG A 315 -22.14 -8.12 3.01
N ASN A 316 -22.34 -6.85 3.38
CA ASN A 316 -22.98 -6.52 4.66
C ASN A 316 -24.40 -7.07 4.77
N ILE A 317 -25.16 -7.09 3.68
CA ILE A 317 -26.51 -7.70 3.65
C ILE A 317 -26.41 -9.21 3.85
N VAL A 318 -25.48 -9.86 3.13
CA VAL A 318 -25.31 -11.32 3.18
C VAL A 318 -24.81 -11.77 4.55
N ASP A 319 -23.90 -11.02 5.16
CA ASP A 319 -23.34 -11.32 6.49
C ASP A 319 -24.35 -11.12 7.62
N ALA A 320 -25.32 -10.22 7.41
CA ALA A 320 -26.44 -9.98 8.34
C ALA A 320 -27.66 -10.93 8.11
N ASP A 321 -27.53 -11.92 7.22
CA ASP A 321 -28.64 -12.77 6.76
C ASP A 321 -29.88 -11.96 6.29
N GLY A 322 -29.61 -10.81 5.64
CA GLY A 322 -30.62 -9.89 5.12
C GLY A 322 -31.24 -10.33 3.79
N ASP A 323 -31.90 -9.39 3.11
CA ASP A 323 -32.59 -9.65 1.81
C ASP A 323 -31.59 -10.02 0.70
N LEU A 324 -31.51 -11.32 0.39
CA LEU A 324 -30.62 -11.84 -0.66
C LEU A 324 -30.98 -11.30 -2.06
N ALA A 325 -32.24 -10.99 -2.35
CA ALA A 325 -32.63 -10.45 -3.65
C ALA A 325 -32.13 -9.00 -3.83
N LEU A 326 -32.12 -8.22 -2.76
CA LEU A 326 -31.51 -6.87 -2.74
C LEU A 326 -29.98 -6.95 -2.82
N ALA A 327 -29.36 -7.87 -2.05
CA ALA A 327 -27.92 -8.12 -2.11
C ALA A 327 -27.47 -8.49 -3.54
N GLU A 328 -28.24 -9.36 -4.22
CA GLU A 328 -27.97 -9.78 -5.60
C GLU A 328 -28.02 -8.59 -6.59
N LYS A 329 -29.01 -7.70 -6.46
CA LYS A 329 -29.09 -6.49 -7.31
C LYS A 329 -27.84 -5.60 -7.14
N ILE A 330 -27.40 -5.38 -5.90
CA ILE A 330 -26.20 -4.59 -5.62
C ILE A 330 -24.96 -5.30 -6.15
N ALA A 331 -24.83 -6.61 -5.93
CA ALA A 331 -23.71 -7.42 -6.41
C ALA A 331 -23.63 -7.45 -7.94
N LEU A 332 -24.77 -7.60 -8.64
CA LEU A 332 -24.83 -7.55 -10.11
C LEU A 332 -24.45 -6.18 -10.66
N ASN A 333 -24.86 -5.09 -10.00
CA ASN A 333 -24.42 -3.74 -10.37
C ASN A 333 -22.88 -3.63 -10.22
N GLY A 334 -22.32 -4.15 -9.11
CA GLY A 334 -20.88 -4.20 -8.87
C GLY A 334 -20.13 -5.06 -9.88
N LEU A 335 -20.68 -6.23 -10.21
CA LEU A 335 -20.11 -7.15 -11.18
C LEU A 335 -20.01 -6.54 -12.59
N GLN A 336 -21.10 -5.94 -13.07
CA GLN A 336 -21.15 -5.31 -14.39
C GLN A 336 -20.19 -4.14 -14.49
N PHE A 337 -20.19 -3.28 -13.49
CA PHE A 337 -19.29 -2.13 -13.47
C PHE A 337 -17.82 -2.56 -13.28
N GLY A 338 -17.53 -3.46 -12.35
CA GLY A 338 -16.17 -3.98 -12.11
C GLY A 338 -15.58 -4.65 -13.35
N LYS A 339 -16.39 -5.44 -14.06
CA LYS A 339 -15.98 -6.03 -15.34
C LYS A 339 -15.67 -4.97 -16.39
N SER A 340 -16.54 -3.97 -16.52
CA SER A 340 -16.34 -2.86 -17.47
C SER A 340 -15.05 -2.10 -17.18
N GLU A 341 -14.78 -1.77 -15.90
CA GLU A 341 -13.57 -1.08 -15.48
C GLU A 341 -12.31 -1.94 -15.65
N TYR A 342 -12.40 -3.26 -15.46
CA TYR A 342 -11.29 -4.17 -15.70
C TYR A 342 -10.92 -4.26 -17.19
N GLU A 343 -11.92 -4.38 -18.07
CA GLU A 343 -11.73 -4.54 -19.52
C GLU A 343 -11.46 -3.20 -20.22
N ASN A 344 -12.19 -2.14 -19.87
CA ASN A 344 -12.16 -0.83 -20.52
C ASN A 344 -12.35 0.27 -19.47
N PRO A 345 -11.29 0.65 -18.75
CA PRO A 345 -11.39 1.57 -17.64
C PRO A 345 -11.88 2.97 -18.07
N THR A 346 -12.79 3.52 -17.31
CA THR A 346 -13.30 4.89 -17.41
C THR A 346 -12.91 5.75 -16.22
N LEU A 347 -12.57 5.12 -15.09
CA LEU A 347 -12.00 5.81 -13.93
C LEU A 347 -10.55 6.23 -14.21
N GLU A 348 -10.13 7.32 -13.62
CA GLU A 348 -8.77 7.80 -13.73
C GLU A 348 -7.80 6.88 -12.98
N LYS A 349 -6.65 6.63 -13.61
CA LYS A 349 -5.57 5.89 -12.97
C LYS A 349 -5.00 6.72 -11.81
N PRO A 350 -4.85 6.15 -10.60
CA PRO A 350 -4.12 6.84 -9.54
C PRO A 350 -2.71 7.22 -9.99
N VAL A 351 -2.33 8.46 -9.80
CA VAL A 351 -1.03 9.00 -10.24
C VAL A 351 0.17 8.27 -9.62
N THR A 352 -0.04 7.66 -8.45
CA THR A 352 0.98 6.88 -7.73
C THR A 352 1.09 5.42 -8.17
N SER A 353 0.22 4.96 -9.09
CA SER A 353 0.18 3.57 -9.56
C SER A 353 0.71 3.46 -10.99
N SER A 354 1.47 2.42 -11.26
CA SER A 354 1.80 2.00 -12.63
C SER A 354 0.57 1.39 -13.33
N GLU A 355 0.61 1.26 -14.66
CA GLU A 355 -0.45 0.58 -15.43
C GLU A 355 -0.70 -0.86 -14.97
N LYS A 356 0.38 -1.58 -14.61
CA LYS A 356 0.30 -2.95 -14.10
C LYS A 356 -0.42 -3.01 -12.77
N GLU A 357 0.03 -2.22 -11.78
CA GLU A 357 -0.57 -2.15 -10.44
C GLU A 357 -2.05 -1.72 -10.52
N TRP A 358 -2.37 -0.75 -11.37
CA TRP A 358 -3.73 -0.31 -11.56
C TRP A 358 -4.63 -1.38 -12.22
N LYS A 359 -4.10 -2.15 -13.17
CA LYS A 359 -4.82 -3.28 -13.76
C LYS A 359 -5.06 -4.40 -12.75
N GLU A 360 -4.06 -4.71 -11.93
CA GLU A 360 -4.16 -5.70 -10.84
C GLU A 360 -5.20 -5.27 -9.80
N SER A 361 -5.20 -4.00 -9.39
CA SER A 361 -6.20 -3.44 -8.48
C SER A 361 -7.62 -3.55 -9.05
N ARG A 362 -7.84 -3.20 -10.33
CA ARG A 362 -9.16 -3.38 -10.99
C ARG A 362 -9.57 -4.84 -11.10
N GLY A 363 -8.61 -5.74 -11.39
CA GLY A 363 -8.84 -7.18 -11.38
C GLY A 363 -9.29 -7.68 -10.01
N PHE A 364 -8.65 -7.21 -8.95
CA PHE A 364 -9.04 -7.50 -7.58
C PHE A 364 -10.47 -7.00 -7.27
N GLU A 365 -10.79 -5.76 -7.60
CA GLU A 365 -12.13 -5.20 -7.36
C GLU A 365 -13.23 -5.96 -8.12
N TYR A 366 -12.96 -6.36 -9.37
CA TYR A 366 -13.86 -7.21 -10.15
C TYR A 366 -13.99 -8.59 -9.50
N GLY A 367 -12.88 -9.22 -9.13
CA GLY A 367 -12.84 -10.51 -8.43
C GLY A 367 -13.63 -10.52 -7.12
N MET A 368 -13.58 -9.43 -6.34
CA MET A 368 -14.37 -9.32 -5.11
C MET A 368 -15.88 -9.23 -5.38
N ASN A 369 -16.30 -8.58 -6.48
CA ASN A 369 -17.71 -8.57 -6.88
C ASN A 369 -18.17 -9.94 -7.40
N LEU A 370 -17.31 -10.68 -8.11
CA LEU A 370 -17.56 -12.10 -8.46
C LEU A 370 -17.71 -12.96 -7.21
N PHE A 371 -16.85 -12.78 -6.22
CA PHE A 371 -16.89 -13.51 -4.95
C PHE A 371 -18.24 -13.33 -4.24
N ILE A 372 -18.69 -12.09 -4.04
CA ILE A 372 -19.95 -11.88 -3.31
C ILE A 372 -21.16 -12.36 -4.11
N HIS A 373 -21.17 -12.20 -5.44
CA HIS A 373 -22.24 -12.72 -6.26
C HIS A 373 -22.23 -14.26 -6.29
N GLY A 374 -21.07 -14.91 -6.42
CA GLY A 374 -20.91 -16.35 -6.30
C GLY A 374 -21.40 -16.89 -4.94
N ARG A 375 -21.15 -16.16 -3.85
CA ARG A 375 -21.67 -16.50 -2.51
C ARG A 375 -23.20 -16.41 -2.44
N ILE A 376 -23.81 -15.42 -3.09
CA ILE A 376 -25.28 -15.28 -3.17
C ILE A 376 -25.86 -16.40 -4.02
N LEU A 377 -25.27 -16.71 -5.16
CA LEU A 377 -25.68 -17.83 -6.02
C LEU A 377 -25.64 -19.16 -5.27
N HIS A 378 -24.60 -19.41 -4.50
CA HIS A 378 -24.49 -20.60 -3.66
C HIS A 378 -25.60 -20.67 -2.62
N LYS A 379 -25.88 -19.57 -1.89
CA LYS A 379 -26.99 -19.49 -0.93
C LYS A 379 -28.36 -19.71 -1.61
N ASN A 380 -28.53 -19.32 -2.87
CA ASN A 380 -29.72 -19.53 -3.68
C ASN A 380 -29.78 -20.94 -4.32
N GLY A 381 -28.83 -21.84 -4.05
CA GLY A 381 -28.78 -23.21 -4.57
C GLY A 381 -28.26 -23.35 -6.01
N ASN A 382 -27.70 -22.31 -6.60
CA ASN A 382 -27.08 -22.32 -7.93
C ASN A 382 -25.57 -22.60 -7.86
N ALA A 383 -25.20 -23.79 -7.38
CA ALA A 383 -23.82 -24.17 -7.11
C ALA A 383 -22.94 -24.20 -8.38
N GLU A 384 -23.48 -24.62 -9.54
CA GLU A 384 -22.71 -24.69 -10.79
C GLU A 384 -22.26 -23.30 -11.27
N GLN A 385 -23.15 -22.29 -11.23
CA GLN A 385 -22.80 -20.95 -11.62
C GLN A 385 -21.90 -20.30 -10.56
N ALA A 386 -22.15 -20.56 -9.28
CA ALA A 386 -21.30 -20.11 -8.18
C ALA A 386 -19.85 -20.61 -8.36
N ALA A 387 -19.65 -21.90 -8.69
CA ALA A 387 -18.31 -22.44 -8.91
C ALA A 387 -17.55 -21.71 -10.03
N LYS A 388 -18.22 -21.37 -11.14
CA LYS A 388 -17.60 -20.64 -12.25
C LYS A 388 -17.14 -19.24 -11.85
N GLU A 389 -18.01 -18.49 -11.16
CA GLU A 389 -17.70 -17.13 -10.74
C GLU A 389 -16.64 -17.09 -9.64
N LEU A 390 -16.71 -18.04 -8.68
CA LEU A 390 -15.69 -18.18 -7.64
C LEU A 390 -14.32 -18.55 -8.21
N LYS A 391 -14.29 -19.41 -9.25
CA LYS A 391 -13.03 -19.71 -9.95
C LYS A 391 -12.43 -18.45 -10.58
N GLU A 392 -13.22 -17.70 -11.34
CA GLU A 392 -12.75 -16.45 -11.97
C GLU A 392 -12.30 -15.44 -10.90
N ALA A 393 -13.01 -15.35 -9.75
CA ALA A 393 -12.60 -14.52 -8.63
C ALA A 393 -11.24 -14.94 -8.04
N VAL A 394 -11.02 -16.26 -7.86
CA VAL A 394 -9.72 -16.80 -7.42
C VAL A 394 -8.61 -16.43 -8.40
N ASP A 395 -8.83 -16.66 -9.70
CA ASP A 395 -7.85 -16.37 -10.75
C ASP A 395 -7.46 -14.88 -10.80
N LEU A 396 -8.38 -13.97 -10.46
CA LEU A 396 -8.14 -12.52 -10.45
C LEU A 396 -7.51 -11.97 -9.16
N THR A 397 -7.62 -12.69 -8.05
CA THR A 397 -7.21 -12.18 -6.73
C THR A 397 -5.98 -12.89 -6.17
N MET A 398 -5.63 -14.07 -6.68
CA MET A 398 -4.60 -14.94 -6.11
C MET A 398 -3.24 -14.27 -6.01
N ASP A 399 -2.79 -13.64 -7.08
CA ASP A 399 -1.43 -13.05 -7.16
C ASP A 399 -1.36 -11.66 -6.53
N TYR A 400 -2.51 -10.96 -6.41
CA TYR A 400 -2.54 -9.59 -5.89
C TYR A 400 -2.85 -9.55 -4.38
N TYR A 401 -3.97 -10.16 -3.98
CA TYR A 401 -4.39 -10.22 -2.57
C TYR A 401 -5.29 -11.43 -2.33
N PRO A 402 -4.71 -12.61 -2.04
CA PRO A 402 -5.46 -13.84 -1.82
C PRO A 402 -6.50 -13.71 -0.69
N GLN A 403 -7.67 -14.28 -0.90
CA GLN A 403 -8.79 -14.20 0.04
C GLN A 403 -9.14 -15.60 0.59
N GLU A 404 -8.80 -15.88 1.84
CA GLU A 404 -9.10 -17.17 2.47
C GLU A 404 -10.57 -17.54 2.39
N ALA A 405 -11.47 -16.58 2.65
CA ALA A 405 -12.91 -16.81 2.60
C ALA A 405 -13.41 -17.18 1.18
N LEU A 406 -12.83 -16.59 0.14
CA LEU A 406 -13.10 -16.93 -1.25
C LEU A 406 -12.61 -18.34 -1.57
N ASN A 407 -11.36 -18.65 -1.23
CA ASN A 407 -10.74 -19.95 -1.49
C ASN A 407 -11.53 -21.08 -0.79
N ASN A 408 -11.91 -20.86 0.47
CA ASN A 408 -12.71 -21.81 1.25
C ASN A 408 -14.08 -22.04 0.63
N LEU A 409 -14.77 -20.97 0.20
CA LEU A 409 -16.08 -21.09 -0.43
C LEU A 409 -15.98 -21.82 -1.77
N TYR A 410 -14.98 -21.51 -2.59
CA TYR A 410 -14.76 -22.15 -3.87
C TYR A 410 -14.58 -23.67 -3.72
N ILE A 411 -13.70 -24.11 -2.83
CA ILE A 411 -13.45 -25.53 -2.55
C ILE A 411 -14.72 -26.20 -1.95
N THR A 412 -15.46 -25.50 -1.10
CA THR A 412 -16.72 -26.00 -0.53
C THR A 412 -17.75 -26.27 -1.62
N VAL A 413 -17.96 -25.32 -2.53
CA VAL A 413 -18.90 -25.46 -3.65
C VAL A 413 -18.49 -26.58 -4.60
N LEU A 414 -17.20 -26.71 -4.90
CA LEU A 414 -16.69 -27.83 -5.69
C LEU A 414 -16.93 -29.20 -5.01
N SER A 415 -16.81 -29.25 -3.68
CA SER A 415 -17.08 -30.46 -2.90
C SER A 415 -18.56 -30.88 -2.97
N GLU A 416 -19.47 -29.93 -2.90
CA GLU A 416 -20.92 -30.15 -3.05
C GLU A 416 -21.28 -30.68 -4.46
N LEU A 417 -20.55 -30.20 -5.49
CA LEU A 417 -20.70 -30.65 -6.88
C LEU A 417 -19.99 -32.00 -7.17
N GLY A 418 -19.19 -32.51 -6.23
CA GLY A 418 -18.40 -33.72 -6.43
C GLY A 418 -17.24 -33.57 -7.42
N ASN A 419 -16.76 -32.36 -7.65
CA ASN A 419 -15.68 -32.04 -8.61
C ASN A 419 -14.29 -32.34 -8.02
N HIS A 420 -14.01 -33.61 -7.69
CA HIS A 420 -12.80 -34.02 -6.99
C HIS A 420 -11.50 -33.64 -7.71
N ASP A 421 -11.46 -33.67 -9.04
CA ASP A 421 -10.28 -33.30 -9.82
C ASP A 421 -9.93 -31.82 -9.63
N GLU A 422 -10.93 -30.97 -9.68
CA GLU A 422 -10.72 -29.51 -9.54
C GLU A 422 -10.40 -29.12 -8.09
N ILE A 423 -11.00 -29.80 -7.09
CA ILE A 423 -10.61 -29.64 -5.68
C ILE A 423 -9.13 -29.94 -5.50
N MET A 424 -8.64 -31.08 -6.04
CA MET A 424 -7.24 -31.45 -5.90
C MET A 424 -6.33 -30.40 -6.56
N ALA A 425 -6.62 -30.01 -7.82
CA ALA A 425 -5.81 -29.04 -8.55
C ALA A 425 -5.74 -27.66 -7.86
N ALA A 426 -6.90 -27.12 -7.45
CA ALA A 426 -6.96 -25.83 -6.76
C ALA A 426 -6.30 -25.87 -5.38
N SER A 427 -6.53 -26.95 -4.61
CA SER A 427 -5.91 -27.10 -3.29
C SER A 427 -4.38 -27.25 -3.36
N GLU A 428 -3.86 -27.95 -4.37
CA GLU A 428 -2.41 -28.05 -4.62
C GLU A 428 -1.80 -26.67 -4.85
N GLU A 429 -2.48 -25.81 -5.62
CA GLU A 429 -2.02 -24.43 -5.86
C GLU A 429 -2.10 -23.56 -4.61
N PHE A 430 -3.20 -23.67 -3.85
CA PHE A 430 -3.33 -22.96 -2.58
C PHE A 430 -2.26 -23.37 -1.56
N ILE A 431 -1.88 -24.65 -1.51
CA ILE A 431 -0.79 -25.13 -0.64
C ILE A 431 0.54 -24.55 -1.08
N LYS A 432 0.89 -24.64 -2.37
CA LYS A 432 2.15 -24.11 -2.92
C LYS A 432 2.33 -22.61 -2.65
N THR A 433 1.25 -21.84 -2.74
CA THR A 433 1.27 -20.38 -2.55
C THR A 433 1.05 -19.95 -1.10
N GLY A 434 0.95 -20.89 -0.15
CA GLY A 434 0.71 -20.59 1.26
C GLY A 434 -0.72 -20.08 1.57
N ASN A 435 -1.66 -20.33 0.65
CA ASN A 435 -3.05 -19.87 0.75
C ASN A 435 -4.03 -20.99 1.16
N SER A 436 -3.51 -22.08 1.74
CA SER A 436 -4.31 -23.19 2.27
C SER A 436 -4.93 -22.85 3.63
N SER A 437 -6.01 -23.54 3.94
CA SER A 437 -6.70 -23.47 5.23
C SER A 437 -7.10 -24.88 5.68
N GLU A 438 -7.56 -25.02 6.92
CA GLU A 438 -8.07 -26.30 7.44
C GLU A 438 -9.23 -26.83 6.58
N VAL A 439 -10.13 -25.96 6.13
CA VAL A 439 -11.25 -26.32 5.24
C VAL A 439 -10.73 -26.90 3.92
N ILE A 440 -9.76 -26.24 3.31
CA ILE A 440 -9.15 -26.69 2.04
C ILE A 440 -8.49 -28.06 2.21
N LEU A 441 -7.71 -28.23 3.29
CA LEU A 441 -7.00 -29.49 3.56
C LEU A 441 -7.95 -30.65 3.84
N GLU A 442 -9.06 -30.40 4.56
CA GLU A 442 -10.11 -31.41 4.80
C GLU A 442 -10.75 -31.84 3.47
N LYS A 443 -11.18 -30.88 2.64
CA LYS A 443 -11.82 -31.17 1.35
C LYS A 443 -10.88 -31.83 0.35
N LEU A 444 -9.61 -31.46 0.35
CA LEU A 444 -8.56 -32.13 -0.41
C LEU A 444 -8.45 -33.61 0.00
N LYS A 445 -8.45 -33.88 1.30
CA LYS A 445 -8.39 -35.27 1.80
C LYS A 445 -9.62 -36.09 1.38
N GLU A 446 -10.82 -35.51 1.49
CA GLU A 446 -12.06 -36.13 1.03
C GLU A 446 -11.99 -36.45 -0.49
N ALA A 447 -11.55 -35.50 -1.32
CA ALA A 447 -11.41 -35.68 -2.77
C ALA A 447 -10.35 -36.75 -3.11
N TYR A 448 -9.20 -36.76 -2.40
CA TYR A 448 -8.18 -37.79 -2.58
C TYR A 448 -8.71 -39.17 -2.27
N ILE A 449 -9.41 -39.36 -1.14
CA ILE A 449 -10.03 -40.62 -0.72
C ILE A 449 -11.04 -41.12 -1.77
N ALA A 450 -11.88 -40.23 -2.28
CA ALA A 450 -12.88 -40.55 -3.29
C ALA A 450 -12.22 -41.07 -4.60
N LYS A 451 -11.14 -40.42 -5.04
CA LYS A 451 -10.44 -40.79 -6.27
C LYS A 451 -9.58 -42.06 -6.13
N ASN A 452 -8.97 -42.28 -4.98
CA ASN A 452 -8.03 -43.39 -4.78
C ASN A 452 -8.66 -44.57 -4.04
N ASN A 453 -9.98 -44.56 -3.79
CA ASN A 453 -10.69 -45.59 -3.03
C ASN A 453 -10.08 -45.85 -1.64
N GLY A 454 -9.52 -44.80 -1.01
CA GLY A 454 -8.96 -44.90 0.34
C GLY A 454 -7.91 -43.84 0.64
N VAL A 455 -7.48 -43.79 1.91
CA VAL A 455 -6.53 -42.78 2.43
C VAL A 455 -5.06 -43.15 2.21
N LYS A 456 -4.78 -44.35 1.74
CA LYS A 456 -3.40 -44.84 1.58
C LYS A 456 -2.62 -43.96 0.59
N GLY A 457 -1.45 -43.50 1.01
CA GLY A 457 -0.58 -42.60 0.23
C GLY A 457 -0.91 -41.12 0.35
N PHE A 458 -1.93 -40.74 1.13
CA PHE A 458 -2.29 -39.32 1.30
C PHE A 458 -1.19 -38.52 1.99
N ASP A 459 -0.54 -39.08 3.01
CA ASP A 459 0.54 -38.40 3.73
C ASP A 459 1.75 -38.13 2.81
N GLU A 460 2.12 -39.11 1.95
CA GLU A 460 3.18 -38.95 0.95
C GLU A 460 2.79 -37.88 -0.10
N TYR A 461 1.53 -37.90 -0.54
CA TYR A 461 0.99 -36.88 -1.45
C TYR A 461 1.04 -35.47 -0.84
N MET A 462 0.64 -35.31 0.41
CA MET A 462 0.69 -34.03 1.14
C MET A 462 2.11 -33.55 1.38
N SER A 463 3.04 -34.44 1.82
CA SER A 463 4.44 -34.08 2.07
C SER A 463 5.08 -33.42 0.86
N LYS A 464 4.81 -33.93 -0.34
CA LYS A 464 5.34 -33.36 -1.57
C LYS A 464 5.01 -31.87 -1.74
N TYR A 465 3.75 -31.50 -1.52
CA TYR A 465 3.30 -30.09 -1.69
C TYR A 465 3.73 -29.21 -0.54
N SER A 466 3.73 -29.74 0.69
CA SER A 466 4.23 -29.01 1.87
C SER A 466 5.74 -28.75 1.79
N GLU A 467 6.52 -29.68 1.28
CA GLU A 467 7.95 -29.49 1.04
C GLU A 467 8.20 -28.41 -0.03
N MET A 468 7.47 -28.46 -1.16
CA MET A 468 7.56 -27.43 -2.20
C MET A 468 7.17 -26.04 -1.67
N ALA A 469 6.08 -25.93 -0.90
CA ALA A 469 5.66 -24.68 -0.28
C ALA A 469 6.74 -24.13 0.68
N LYS A 470 7.32 -25.00 1.50
CA LYS A 470 8.41 -24.62 2.40
C LYS A 470 9.66 -24.18 1.64
N GLU A 471 10.04 -24.86 0.56
CA GLU A 471 11.19 -24.47 -0.27
C GLU A 471 10.99 -23.10 -0.91
N LEU A 472 9.79 -22.82 -1.44
CA LEU A 472 9.44 -21.50 -1.99
C LEU A 472 9.49 -20.41 -0.91
N LEU A 473 8.89 -20.67 0.25
CA LEU A 473 8.90 -19.72 1.37
C LEU A 473 10.32 -19.46 1.91
N VAL A 474 11.17 -20.49 2.00
CA VAL A 474 12.59 -20.34 2.37
C VAL A 474 13.33 -19.48 1.35
N ALA A 475 13.08 -19.69 0.05
CA ALA A 475 13.70 -18.89 -1.01
C ALA A 475 13.25 -17.41 -0.96
N GLU A 476 11.96 -17.15 -0.65
CA GLU A 476 11.41 -15.82 -0.44
C GLU A 476 12.03 -15.15 0.78
N MET A 477 11.96 -15.77 1.95
CA MET A 477 12.48 -15.22 3.21
C MET A 477 13.99 -14.97 3.17
N LYS A 478 14.77 -15.75 2.41
CA LYS A 478 16.21 -15.48 2.23
C LYS A 478 16.49 -14.14 1.54
N LYS A 479 15.61 -13.69 0.66
CA LYS A 479 15.74 -12.37 -0.01
C LYS A 479 15.47 -11.20 0.94
N GLU A 480 14.64 -11.44 1.97
CA GLU A 480 14.25 -10.43 2.95
C GLU A 480 15.20 -10.39 4.18
N LEU A 481 16.21 -11.23 4.22
CA LEU A 481 17.13 -11.33 5.36
C LEU A 481 18.00 -10.06 5.46
N ILE A 482 17.87 -9.36 6.56
CA ILE A 482 18.67 -8.15 6.90
C ILE A 482 19.56 -8.40 8.11
N ASN A 483 20.41 -7.47 8.46
CA ASN A 483 21.29 -7.56 9.63
C ASN A 483 21.57 -6.17 10.20
N GLU A 484 20.62 -5.64 11.01
CA GLU A 484 20.68 -4.32 11.60
C GLU A 484 20.61 -4.42 13.12
N PRO A 485 21.37 -3.60 13.91
CA PRO A 485 21.22 -3.59 15.35
C PRO A 485 19.81 -3.17 15.77
N ALA A 486 19.11 -3.97 16.59
CA ALA A 486 17.81 -3.58 17.11
C ALA A 486 17.95 -2.45 18.14
N PRO A 487 17.18 -1.33 18.00
CA PRO A 487 17.11 -0.31 19.05
C PRO A 487 16.66 -0.95 20.37
N ASN A 488 17.45 -0.75 21.44
CA ASN A 488 17.04 -1.25 22.75
C ASN A 488 15.98 -0.33 23.35
N PHE A 489 14.95 -0.92 23.95
CA PHE A 489 13.88 -0.19 24.62
C PHE A 489 13.61 -0.72 26.02
N THR A 490 12.98 0.09 26.85
CA THR A 490 12.37 -0.32 28.12
C THR A 490 10.97 0.25 28.17
N LEU A 491 9.98 -0.63 28.24
CA LEU A 491 8.56 -0.30 28.28
C LEU A 491 7.90 -0.97 29.48
N THR A 492 6.75 -0.46 29.88
CA THR A 492 5.95 -1.04 30.96
C THR A 492 4.93 -2.03 30.40
N ASP A 493 4.82 -3.21 30.99
CA ASP A 493 3.77 -4.17 30.62
C ASP A 493 2.39 -3.80 31.23
N LEU A 494 1.37 -4.62 30.92
CA LEU A 494 0.01 -4.37 31.42
C LEU A 494 -0.11 -4.45 32.95
N GLU A 495 0.79 -5.13 33.65
CA GLU A 495 0.84 -5.27 35.10
C GLU A 495 1.67 -4.19 35.77
N GLY A 496 2.31 -3.30 35.01
CA GLY A 496 3.12 -2.20 35.50
C GLY A 496 4.60 -2.58 35.75
N LYS A 497 5.06 -3.71 35.22
CA LYS A 497 6.45 -4.14 35.30
C LYS A 497 7.24 -3.59 34.12
N GLU A 498 8.44 -3.07 34.38
CA GLU A 498 9.38 -2.69 33.33
C GLU A 498 9.97 -3.93 32.64
N VAL A 499 10.01 -3.89 31.33
CA VAL A 499 10.53 -4.93 30.44
C VAL A 499 11.42 -4.29 29.40
N SER A 500 12.67 -4.76 29.32
CA SER A 500 13.64 -4.29 28.33
C SER A 500 13.89 -5.35 27.25
N LEU A 501 14.15 -4.95 26.02
CA LEU A 501 14.55 -5.88 24.96
C LEU A 501 15.81 -6.66 25.38
N SER A 502 16.74 -6.01 26.05
CA SER A 502 17.99 -6.61 26.58
C SER A 502 17.77 -7.74 27.59
N ASP A 503 16.58 -7.85 28.23
CA ASP A 503 16.25 -8.94 29.15
C ASP A 503 16.14 -10.30 28.43
N PHE A 504 15.99 -10.26 27.11
CA PHE A 504 15.83 -11.44 26.24
C PHE A 504 17.10 -11.79 25.46
N LYS A 505 18.26 -11.19 25.79
CA LYS A 505 19.52 -11.51 25.12
C LYS A 505 19.80 -13.02 25.19
N GLY A 506 20.20 -13.59 24.05
CA GLY A 506 20.38 -15.02 23.87
C GLY A 506 19.12 -15.78 23.46
N LYS A 507 18.02 -15.07 23.23
CA LYS A 507 16.78 -15.60 22.65
C LYS A 507 16.45 -14.90 21.34
N ASN A 508 15.72 -15.55 20.48
CA ASN A 508 15.08 -14.87 19.37
C ASN A 508 13.86 -14.09 19.90
N VAL A 509 13.66 -12.87 19.43
CA VAL A 509 12.54 -12.03 19.87
C VAL A 509 11.71 -11.59 18.68
N ILE A 510 10.40 -11.83 18.76
CA ILE A 510 9.43 -11.29 17.81
C ILE A 510 8.78 -10.07 18.46
N VAL A 511 8.98 -8.89 17.85
CA VAL A 511 8.35 -7.63 18.30
C VAL A 511 7.27 -7.27 17.30
N ASP A 512 6.00 -7.22 17.73
CA ASP A 512 4.85 -6.87 16.89
C ASP A 512 4.22 -5.55 17.35
N PHE A 513 4.28 -4.52 16.50
CA PHE A 513 3.69 -3.20 16.78
C PHE A 513 2.22 -3.17 16.35
N TRP A 514 1.31 -2.79 17.29
CA TRP A 514 -0.12 -2.84 17.07
C TRP A 514 -0.92 -1.78 17.84
N ALA A 515 -2.21 -1.61 17.47
CA ALA A 515 -3.18 -0.79 18.18
C ALA A 515 -4.57 -1.42 18.18
N THR A 516 -5.41 -1.07 19.16
CA THR A 516 -6.78 -1.63 19.27
C THR A 516 -7.71 -1.22 18.13
N TRP A 517 -7.45 -0.13 17.46
CA TRP A 517 -8.21 0.36 16.30
C TRP A 517 -7.69 -0.16 14.94
N CYS A 518 -6.58 -0.88 14.94
CA CYS A 518 -5.92 -1.35 13.72
C CYS A 518 -6.56 -2.67 13.23
N GLY A 519 -7.46 -2.60 12.27
CA GLY A 519 -8.14 -3.78 11.70
C GLY A 519 -7.18 -4.88 11.22
N PRO A 520 -6.17 -4.58 10.38
CA PRO A 520 -5.19 -5.58 9.94
C PRO A 520 -4.41 -6.23 11.09
N CYS A 521 -4.09 -5.46 12.18
CA CYS A 521 -3.44 -6.01 13.36
C CYS A 521 -4.33 -7.08 14.04
N LEU A 522 -5.61 -6.74 14.21
CA LEU A 522 -6.57 -7.64 14.86
C LEU A 522 -6.80 -8.91 14.03
N ASN A 523 -6.78 -8.78 12.71
CA ASN A 523 -6.89 -9.90 11.79
C ASN A 523 -5.65 -10.83 11.82
N SER A 524 -4.46 -10.31 12.15
CA SER A 524 -3.23 -11.12 12.29
C SER A 524 -3.16 -11.89 13.61
N PHE A 525 -3.88 -11.46 14.64
CA PHE A 525 -3.77 -12.00 16.01
C PHE A 525 -4.08 -13.49 16.16
N PRO A 526 -5.06 -14.09 15.46
CA PRO A 526 -5.23 -15.55 15.49
C PRO A 526 -3.95 -16.29 15.06
N GLY A 527 -3.29 -15.85 13.99
CA GLY A 527 -2.03 -16.42 13.51
C GLY A 527 -0.87 -16.19 14.48
N MET A 528 -0.76 -14.98 15.03
CA MET A 528 0.25 -14.64 16.03
C MET A 528 0.11 -15.47 17.31
N LYS A 529 -1.14 -15.73 17.74
CA LYS A 529 -1.42 -16.62 18.88
C LYS A 529 -0.95 -18.04 18.60
N LEU A 530 -1.28 -18.60 17.43
CA LEU A 530 -0.84 -19.94 17.04
C LEU A 530 0.68 -20.02 16.92
N ALA A 531 1.33 -19.01 16.33
CA ALA A 531 2.79 -18.95 16.25
C ALA A 531 3.43 -18.90 17.63
N GLN A 532 2.91 -18.10 18.55
CA GLN A 532 3.38 -18.04 19.93
C GLN A 532 3.21 -19.38 20.65
N GLU A 533 2.04 -20.00 20.58
CA GLU A 533 1.75 -21.31 21.18
C GLU A 533 2.68 -22.41 20.65
N LYS A 534 3.06 -22.34 19.36
CA LYS A 534 3.96 -23.32 18.72
C LYS A 534 5.44 -23.06 19.02
N LEU A 535 5.88 -21.81 19.00
CA LEU A 535 7.30 -21.43 18.91
C LEU A 535 7.90 -20.89 20.22
N GLU A 536 7.08 -20.52 21.23
CA GLU A 536 7.56 -20.05 22.54
C GLU A 536 7.69 -21.19 23.57
N THR A 537 7.58 -22.46 23.17
CA THR A 537 7.46 -23.62 24.06
C THR A 537 8.75 -24.02 24.77
N ASP A 538 9.90 -23.88 24.15
CA ASP A 538 11.22 -24.30 24.66
C ASP A 538 12.00 -23.14 25.33
N GLY A 539 11.44 -21.92 25.32
CA GLY A 539 12.04 -20.72 25.89
C GLY A 539 13.18 -20.12 25.07
N SER A 540 13.46 -20.62 23.86
CA SER A 540 14.46 -20.06 22.92
C SER A 540 13.93 -18.83 22.19
N THR A 541 12.62 -18.65 22.15
CA THR A 541 11.92 -17.57 21.45
C THR A 541 11.02 -16.79 22.42
N LYS A 542 10.85 -15.49 22.19
CA LYS A 542 9.95 -14.61 22.94
C LYS A 542 9.11 -13.77 22.03
N PHE A 543 7.82 -13.66 22.30
CA PHE A 543 6.90 -12.75 21.62
C PHE A 543 6.61 -11.54 22.50
N LEU A 544 6.77 -10.33 21.95
CA LEU A 544 6.47 -9.04 22.59
C LEU A 544 5.51 -8.26 21.68
N PHE A 545 4.38 -7.85 22.23
CA PHE A 545 3.35 -7.10 21.51
C PHE A 545 3.39 -5.64 21.96
N VAL A 546 3.97 -4.74 21.17
CA VAL A 546 4.13 -3.33 21.52
C VAL A 546 2.90 -2.55 21.07
N ASN A 547 2.07 -2.16 22.06
CA ASN A 547 0.89 -1.33 21.82
C ASN A 547 1.32 0.13 21.64
N THR A 548 0.99 0.71 20.48
CA THR A 548 1.41 2.06 20.08
C THR A 548 0.27 2.78 19.35
N TRP A 549 0.41 4.09 19.11
CA TRP A 549 -0.51 4.94 18.34
C TRP A 549 -1.98 4.86 18.80
N GLU A 550 -2.24 4.53 20.05
CA GLU A 550 -3.61 4.53 20.60
C GLU A 550 -4.20 5.94 20.59
N ARG A 551 -5.49 6.02 20.25
CA ARG A 551 -6.24 7.27 20.06
C ARG A 551 -7.14 7.64 21.24
N VAL A 552 -7.09 6.86 22.32
CA VAL A 552 -7.88 7.05 23.53
C VAL A 552 -7.03 7.65 24.64
N GLU A 553 -7.68 8.31 25.62
CA GLU A 553 -7.00 8.96 26.75
C GLU A 553 -6.35 7.92 27.68
N ASP A 554 -7.10 6.90 28.10
CA ASP A 554 -6.57 5.80 28.93
C ASP A 554 -6.14 4.62 28.07
N LYS A 555 -4.94 4.75 27.47
CA LYS A 555 -4.36 3.75 26.57
C LYS A 555 -4.14 2.40 27.27
N LEU A 556 -3.69 2.42 28.53
CA LEU A 556 -3.40 1.20 29.29
C LEU A 556 -4.68 0.40 29.58
N GLN A 557 -5.73 1.06 30.07
CA GLN A 557 -6.99 0.36 30.36
C GLN A 557 -7.62 -0.17 29.07
N ASN A 558 -7.55 0.59 27.97
CA ASN A 558 -8.05 0.16 26.66
C ASN A 558 -7.35 -1.12 26.17
N ALA A 559 -6.03 -1.19 26.26
CA ALA A 559 -5.26 -2.39 25.89
C ALA A 559 -5.60 -3.59 26.79
N LYS A 560 -5.71 -3.38 28.12
CA LYS A 560 -6.12 -4.41 29.09
C LYS A 560 -7.49 -5.00 28.76
N ASP A 561 -8.48 -4.13 28.55
CA ASP A 561 -9.85 -4.54 28.25
C ASP A 561 -9.92 -5.33 26.93
N PHE A 562 -9.17 -4.88 25.93
CA PHE A 562 -9.09 -5.57 24.66
C PHE A 562 -8.50 -6.98 24.78
N ILE A 563 -7.35 -7.13 25.44
CA ILE A 563 -6.67 -8.43 25.64
C ILE A 563 -7.56 -9.37 26.47
N ALA A 564 -8.14 -8.87 27.55
CA ALA A 564 -9.03 -9.67 28.42
C ALA A 564 -10.29 -10.13 27.67
N LYS A 565 -10.94 -9.24 26.92
CA LYS A 565 -12.15 -9.53 26.14
C LYS A 565 -11.92 -10.64 25.11
N ASN A 566 -10.75 -10.65 24.46
CA ASN A 566 -10.44 -11.59 23.39
C ASN A 566 -9.64 -12.82 23.85
N ASN A 567 -9.26 -12.87 25.14
CA ASN A 567 -8.50 -13.96 25.74
C ASN A 567 -7.19 -14.28 24.99
N TYR A 568 -6.42 -13.23 24.63
CA TYR A 568 -5.11 -13.38 24.02
C TYR A 568 -4.02 -13.58 25.10
N PRO A 569 -3.09 -14.55 24.95
CA PRO A 569 -2.01 -14.81 25.90
C PRO A 569 -0.80 -13.88 25.70
N PHE A 570 -0.99 -12.71 25.13
CA PHE A 570 0.07 -11.84 24.63
C PHE A 570 0.78 -11.10 25.76
N HIS A 571 2.12 -11.04 25.71
CA HIS A 571 2.92 -10.17 26.55
C HIS A 571 2.93 -8.76 25.93
N VAL A 572 2.02 -7.92 26.38
CA VAL A 572 1.83 -6.57 25.83
C VAL A 572 2.68 -5.56 26.58
N LEU A 573 3.38 -4.72 25.84
CA LEU A 573 4.18 -3.59 26.32
C LEU A 573 3.59 -2.27 25.80
N MET A 574 3.60 -1.22 26.63
CA MET A 574 2.93 0.04 26.34
C MET A 574 3.90 1.11 25.85
N ASP A 575 3.90 1.43 24.57
CA ASP A 575 4.63 2.57 23.96
C ASP A 575 3.73 3.81 23.92
N THR A 576 3.36 4.33 25.10
CA THR A 576 2.37 5.41 25.25
C THR A 576 2.78 6.72 24.59
N GLU A 577 4.09 7.00 24.55
CA GLU A 577 4.66 8.21 23.97
C GLU A 577 5.07 8.04 22.51
N ASN A 578 4.89 6.83 21.95
CA ASN A 578 5.25 6.46 20.58
C ASN A 578 6.75 6.66 20.24
N ASN A 579 7.63 6.56 21.24
CA ASN A 579 9.07 6.72 21.05
C ASN A 579 9.67 5.48 20.41
N VAL A 580 9.33 4.29 20.91
CA VAL A 580 9.89 3.01 20.45
C VAL A 580 9.45 2.73 19.01
N VAL A 581 8.21 2.97 18.66
CA VAL A 581 7.71 2.83 17.28
C VAL A 581 8.46 3.77 16.32
N GLY A 582 8.87 4.96 16.80
CA GLY A 582 9.70 5.91 16.05
C GLY A 582 11.14 5.44 15.87
N GLU A 583 11.78 4.92 16.95
CA GLU A 583 13.15 4.37 16.88
C GLU A 583 13.26 3.16 15.95
N TYR A 584 12.21 2.34 15.86
CA TYR A 584 12.10 1.22 14.92
C TYR A 584 11.69 1.66 13.49
N LYS A 585 11.55 2.98 13.26
CA LYS A 585 11.15 3.55 11.96
C LYS A 585 9.89 2.91 11.37
N VAL A 586 8.93 2.57 12.23
CA VAL A 586 7.66 1.96 11.81
C VAL A 586 6.82 3.03 11.12
N THR A 587 6.39 2.75 9.89
CA THR A 587 5.58 3.67 9.07
C THR A 587 4.10 3.28 8.99
N GLY A 588 3.77 2.05 9.42
CA GLY A 588 2.41 1.51 9.45
C GLY A 588 2.32 0.30 10.37
N ILE A 589 1.12 -0.04 10.84
CA ILE A 589 0.88 -1.21 11.70
C ILE A 589 -0.14 -2.16 11.04
N PRO A 590 -0.01 -3.50 11.27
CA PRO A 590 1.03 -4.15 12.07
C PRO A 590 2.40 -4.10 11.40
N THR A 591 3.46 -4.02 12.19
CA THR A 591 4.84 -4.26 11.74
C THR A 591 5.52 -5.20 12.72
N LYS A 592 6.08 -6.28 12.20
CA LYS A 592 6.78 -7.30 12.97
C LYS A 592 8.28 -7.23 12.70
N PHE A 593 9.08 -7.39 13.74
CA PHE A 593 10.52 -7.53 13.65
C PHE A 593 10.92 -8.88 14.26
N ILE A 594 11.76 -9.63 13.54
CA ILE A 594 12.40 -10.85 14.04
C ILE A 594 13.83 -10.49 14.42
N ILE A 595 14.14 -10.59 15.70
CA ILE A 595 15.44 -10.20 16.28
C ILE A 595 16.17 -11.48 16.71
N ASP A 596 17.42 -11.62 16.33
CA ASP A 596 18.25 -12.79 16.66
C ASP A 596 18.79 -12.75 18.12
N LYS A 597 19.48 -13.82 18.50
CA LYS A 597 20.06 -14.01 19.84
C LYS A 597 21.12 -12.97 20.20
N GLU A 598 21.73 -12.36 19.21
CA GLU A 598 22.75 -11.32 19.31
C GLU A 598 22.13 -9.93 19.46
N GLY A 599 20.84 -9.77 19.16
CA GLY A 599 20.09 -8.52 19.23
C GLY A 599 20.06 -7.74 17.91
N ASN A 600 20.22 -8.41 16.76
CA ASN A 600 20.09 -7.80 15.45
C ASN A 600 18.72 -8.10 14.85
N ILE A 601 18.12 -7.12 14.20
CA ILE A 601 16.93 -7.31 13.37
C ILE A 601 17.36 -8.13 12.15
N ARG A 602 16.69 -9.25 11.95
CA ARG A 602 16.95 -10.16 10.83
C ARG A 602 15.85 -10.14 9.78
N PHE A 603 14.62 -9.78 10.18
CA PHE A 603 13.50 -9.60 9.28
C PHE A 603 12.61 -8.46 9.77
N ARG A 604 11.98 -7.77 8.80
CA ARG A 604 10.95 -6.77 9.01
C ARG A 604 9.76 -7.08 8.10
N SER A 605 8.59 -7.32 8.68
CA SER A 605 7.35 -7.59 7.93
C SER A 605 6.33 -6.50 8.23
N VAL A 606 5.81 -5.83 7.19
CA VAL A 606 4.85 -4.73 7.31
C VAL A 606 3.48 -5.16 6.79
N GLY A 607 2.44 -4.91 7.58
CA GLY A 607 1.07 -5.23 7.22
C GLY A 607 0.68 -6.67 7.58
N PHE A 608 -0.50 -7.07 7.11
CA PHE A 608 -1.02 -8.42 7.19
C PHE A 608 -1.69 -8.75 5.86
N ARG A 609 -1.12 -9.70 5.15
CA ARG A 609 -1.65 -10.22 3.90
C ARG A 609 -1.79 -11.74 4.03
N GLY A 610 -2.99 -12.25 4.02
CA GLY A 610 -3.17 -13.68 3.96
C GLY A 610 -3.89 -14.29 5.15
N ASN A 611 -3.60 -15.56 5.39
CA ASN A 611 -4.29 -16.37 6.37
C ASN A 611 -3.47 -16.61 7.65
N THR A 612 -4.15 -17.15 8.64
CA THR A 612 -3.61 -17.52 9.95
C THR A 612 -2.42 -18.46 9.87
N GLN A 613 -2.46 -19.46 8.97
CA GLN A 613 -1.39 -20.46 8.85
C GLN A 613 -0.13 -19.87 8.22
N LYS A 614 -0.26 -18.99 7.25
CA LYS A 614 0.87 -18.31 6.60
C LYS A 614 1.76 -17.57 7.61
N ILE A 615 1.16 -16.87 8.59
CA ILE A 615 1.94 -16.21 9.67
C ILE A 615 2.80 -17.20 10.43
N VAL A 616 2.25 -18.37 10.76
CA VAL A 616 2.97 -19.41 11.52
C VAL A 616 4.16 -19.92 10.70
N ASP A 617 3.91 -20.25 9.45
CA ASP A 617 4.91 -20.82 8.54
C ASP A 617 6.03 -19.80 8.24
N GLU A 618 5.70 -18.53 8.03
CA GLU A 618 6.67 -17.44 7.82
C GLU A 618 7.58 -17.27 9.05
N ILE A 619 7.00 -17.12 10.26
CA ILE A 619 7.80 -16.96 11.49
C ILE A 619 8.67 -18.20 11.74
N GLU A 620 8.15 -19.39 11.49
CA GLU A 620 8.92 -20.64 11.63
C GLU A 620 10.15 -20.67 10.71
N VAL A 621 9.95 -20.36 9.42
CA VAL A 621 11.03 -20.28 8.42
C VAL A 621 12.01 -19.17 8.76
N MET A 622 11.55 -17.97 9.14
CA MET A 622 12.42 -16.88 9.56
C MET A 622 13.30 -17.27 10.75
N LEU A 623 12.74 -17.96 11.75
CA LEU A 623 13.51 -18.47 12.90
C LEU A 623 14.48 -19.58 12.51
N GLU A 624 14.12 -20.47 11.59
CA GLU A 624 15.03 -21.49 11.04
C GLU A 624 16.24 -20.87 10.32
N LEU A 625 16.04 -19.76 9.60
CA LEU A 625 17.10 -19.08 8.84
C LEU A 625 18.11 -18.32 9.73
N ILE A 626 17.77 -18.02 10.99
CA ILE A 626 18.63 -17.26 11.91
C ILE A 626 19.18 -18.10 13.07
N ASN A 627 18.81 -19.38 13.18
CA ASN A 627 19.34 -20.33 14.14
C ASN A 627 20.50 -21.11 13.53
#